data_6c314701097f545a04eae88bbafc7515
#
_entry.id   6c314701097f545a04eae88bbafc7515
#
_cell.length_a   1.000
_cell.length_b   1.000
_cell.length_c   1.000
_cell.angle_alpha   90.00
_cell.angle_beta   90.00
_cell.angle_gamma   90.00
#
_symmetry.space_group_name_H-M   'P 1'
#
loop_
_entity.id
_entity.type
_entity.pdbx_description
1 polymer ?
#
loop_
_entity_poly.entity_id
_entity_poly.type
_entity_poly.pdbx_seq_one_letter_code
_entity_poly.pdbx_strand_id
1 'polypeptide(L)'
;MTNKILVEIVGKYGLTPIYEIRKHKKQSTIDCSIQYGSSFNCKKYENFESKECHIFIADAFIETVAEINRLLTESIEQHKELVIVCRGASPDVINTLNINRLRGAFRVYLVEIPMDLKTINSLTDIAIVSESDVVDKNKGDLPSTKGLEHTVQVDKIRFHNGKLSIFNKKNAKNVFLHKTNLIEKLNKSAEFGSDILTDRIKQLGPYSCLIWLPDTLSESHLEELDNALRWLSSCAKFGFFEFNGKIYPANILQYHKDYLKTLELI
;
A
#
# COMPACT_ATOMS: atom_id res chain seq x y z
N MET A 1 -21.22 10.66 -20.17
CA MET A 1 -20.84 9.27 -19.71
C MET A 1 -19.80 9.38 -18.60
N THR A 2 -18.73 10.09 -18.81
CA THR A 2 -17.63 10.32 -17.85
C THR A 2 -18.11 10.82 -16.48
N ASN A 3 -18.99 11.82 -16.47
CA ASN A 3 -19.53 12.40 -15.24
C ASN A 3 -20.31 11.38 -14.38
N LYS A 4 -21.10 10.51 -15.00
CA LYS A 4 -21.86 9.47 -14.30
C LYS A 4 -20.95 8.47 -13.62
N ILE A 5 -19.84 8.13 -14.28
CA ILE A 5 -18.81 7.23 -13.75
C ILE A 5 -18.14 7.85 -12.52
N LEU A 6 -17.77 9.12 -12.62
CA LEU A 6 -17.11 9.84 -11.51
C LEU A 6 -18.01 9.95 -10.28
N VAL A 7 -19.30 10.28 -10.47
CA VAL A 7 -20.29 10.29 -9.37
C VAL A 7 -20.40 8.94 -8.69
N GLU A 8 -20.44 7.87 -9.48
CA GLU A 8 -20.54 6.51 -8.96
C GLU A 8 -19.29 6.12 -8.17
N ILE A 9 -18.10 6.43 -8.72
CA ILE A 9 -16.80 6.17 -8.06
C ILE A 9 -16.71 6.92 -6.75
N VAL A 10 -16.88 8.24 -6.77
CA VAL A 10 -16.72 9.07 -5.56
C VAL A 10 -17.82 8.76 -4.54
N GLY A 11 -19.05 8.55 -5.00
CA GLY A 11 -20.18 8.27 -4.10
C GLY A 11 -20.12 6.89 -3.43
N LYS A 12 -19.50 5.89 -4.09
CA LYS A 12 -19.40 4.53 -3.56
C LYS A 12 -18.11 4.30 -2.77
N TYR A 13 -17.04 4.95 -3.19
CA TYR A 13 -15.70 4.64 -2.69
C TYR A 13 -14.98 5.83 -2.04
N GLY A 14 -15.51 7.05 -2.18
CA GLY A 14 -14.86 8.26 -1.72
C GLY A 14 -13.68 8.68 -2.60
N LEU A 15 -12.96 9.70 -2.13
CA LEU A 15 -11.75 10.18 -2.80
C LEU A 15 -10.57 9.28 -2.46
N THR A 16 -9.85 8.84 -3.49
CA THR A 16 -8.60 8.08 -3.34
C THR A 16 -7.43 8.87 -3.93
N PRO A 17 -6.21 8.72 -3.40
CA PRO A 17 -5.05 9.45 -3.90
C PRO A 17 -4.54 8.93 -5.25
N ILE A 18 -4.96 7.72 -5.64
CA ILE A 18 -4.53 7.06 -6.89
C ILE A 18 -5.74 6.42 -7.56
N TYR A 19 -5.89 6.68 -8.86
CA TYR A 19 -6.83 6.00 -9.74
C TYR A 19 -6.04 5.27 -10.83
N GLU A 20 -6.36 3.99 -11.03
CA GLU A 20 -5.73 3.16 -12.06
C GLU A 20 -6.79 2.72 -13.08
N ILE A 21 -6.58 3.03 -14.36
CA ILE A 21 -7.45 2.59 -15.44
C ILE A 21 -6.90 1.29 -16.02
N ARG A 22 -7.76 0.29 -16.21
CA ARG A 22 -7.46 -0.94 -16.92
C ARG A 22 -8.51 -1.25 -17.98
N LYS A 23 -8.07 -1.64 -19.16
CA LYS A 23 -8.97 -2.09 -20.25
C LYS A 23 -9.21 -3.59 -20.11
N HIS A 24 -10.46 -4.01 -20.35
CA HIS A 24 -10.84 -5.41 -20.32
C HIS A 24 -11.68 -5.79 -21.55
N LYS A 25 -11.12 -6.62 -22.43
CA LYS A 25 -11.69 -7.00 -23.75
C LYS A 25 -13.09 -7.65 -23.72
N LYS A 26 -13.51 -8.19 -22.58
CA LYS A 26 -14.77 -8.92 -22.43
C LYS A 26 -15.85 -8.19 -21.64
N GLN A 27 -15.57 -6.97 -21.20
CA GLN A 27 -16.47 -6.23 -20.31
C GLN A 27 -17.27 -5.21 -21.13
N SER A 28 -18.58 -5.24 -21.01
CA SER A 28 -19.50 -4.28 -21.65
C SER A 28 -19.86 -3.10 -20.74
N THR A 29 -19.55 -3.22 -19.46
CA THR A 29 -19.86 -2.21 -18.44
C THR A 29 -18.59 -1.75 -17.75
N ILE A 30 -18.65 -0.53 -17.19
CA ILE A 30 -17.59 0.00 -16.35
C ILE A 30 -17.74 -0.58 -14.97
N ASP A 31 -16.64 -1.13 -14.43
CA ASP A 31 -16.59 -1.65 -13.09
C ASP A 31 -15.46 -0.97 -12.29
N CYS A 32 -15.65 -0.81 -11.00
CA CYS A 32 -14.72 -0.15 -10.11
C CYS A 32 -14.51 -0.98 -8.85
N SER A 33 -13.26 -1.11 -8.46
CA SER A 33 -12.89 -1.76 -7.19
C SER A 33 -11.86 -0.94 -6.44
N ILE A 34 -12.02 -0.83 -5.13
CA ILE A 34 -11.00 -0.23 -4.27
C ILE A 34 -9.99 -1.29 -3.86
N GLN A 35 -8.74 -0.93 -4.03
CA GLN A 35 -7.63 -1.67 -3.45
C GLN A 35 -7.25 -1.00 -2.11
N TYR A 36 -7.55 -1.70 -1.02
CA TYR A 36 -7.11 -1.29 0.30
C TYR A 36 -5.67 -1.76 0.50
N GLY A 37 -4.75 -0.81 0.48
CA GLY A 37 -3.34 -1.10 0.65
C GLY A 37 -2.58 0.13 1.15
N SER A 38 -1.38 -0.11 1.60
CA SER A 38 -0.44 0.92 2.04
C SER A 38 0.87 0.75 1.30
N SER A 39 1.60 1.84 1.09
CA SER A 39 2.83 1.80 0.29
C SER A 39 3.99 2.47 1.03
N PHE A 40 5.08 1.74 1.16
CA PHE A 40 6.26 2.12 1.93
C PHE A 40 7.49 2.24 1.05
N ASN A 41 8.35 3.21 1.34
CA ASN A 41 9.62 3.36 0.66
C ASN A 41 10.65 2.35 1.18
N CYS A 42 11.34 1.68 0.26
CA CYS A 42 12.29 0.62 0.53
C CYS A 42 13.55 0.78 -0.33
N LYS A 43 14.61 0.05 -0.02
CA LYS A 43 15.76 -0.09 -0.91
C LYS A 43 15.31 -0.75 -2.22
N LYS A 44 15.88 -0.31 -3.35
CA LYS A 44 15.53 -0.85 -4.67
C LYS A 44 16.09 -2.25 -4.86
N TYR A 45 15.20 -3.16 -5.22
CA TYR A 45 15.49 -4.53 -5.64
C TYR A 45 14.71 -4.89 -6.89
N GLU A 46 14.76 -6.15 -7.29
CA GLU A 46 13.95 -6.69 -8.38
C GLU A 46 12.46 -6.57 -8.07
N ASN A 47 11.68 -6.12 -9.05
CA ASN A 47 10.24 -6.00 -8.91
C ASN A 47 9.58 -7.38 -8.79
N PHE A 48 8.62 -7.51 -7.90
CA PHE A 48 7.82 -8.71 -7.75
C PHE A 48 6.38 -8.41 -7.34
N GLU A 49 5.51 -9.36 -7.58
CA GLU A 49 4.13 -9.38 -7.07
C GLU A 49 3.82 -10.78 -6.56
N SER A 50 3.30 -10.89 -5.35
CA SER A 50 2.89 -12.13 -4.72
C SER A 50 1.49 -11.99 -4.14
N LYS A 51 0.66 -13.01 -4.32
CA LYS A 51 -0.72 -13.07 -3.81
C LYS A 51 -0.81 -14.11 -2.71
N GLU A 52 -1.65 -13.83 -1.71
CA GLU A 52 -1.87 -14.75 -0.58
C GLU A 52 -0.55 -15.17 0.10
N CYS A 53 0.39 -14.22 0.18
CA CYS A 53 1.73 -14.48 0.71
C CYS A 53 1.82 -14.19 2.20
N HIS A 54 2.76 -14.87 2.84
CA HIS A 54 3.11 -14.63 4.24
C HIS A 54 4.10 -13.48 4.36
N ILE A 55 3.92 -12.63 5.35
CA ILE A 55 4.86 -11.56 5.68
C ILE A 55 5.49 -11.81 7.04
N PHE A 56 6.82 -11.67 7.10
CA PHE A 56 7.62 -11.69 8.31
C PHE A 56 8.32 -10.35 8.47
N ILE A 57 8.25 -9.74 9.65
CA ILE A 57 8.79 -8.40 9.89
C ILE A 57 9.83 -8.51 11.01
N ALA A 58 11.07 -8.09 10.72
CA ALA A 58 12.15 -8.08 11.68
C ALA A 58 12.80 -6.69 11.79
N ASP A 59 12.77 -6.09 12.97
CA ASP A 59 13.57 -4.90 13.27
C ASP A 59 15.00 -5.34 13.60
N ALA A 60 15.68 -5.84 12.57
CA ALA A 60 17.02 -6.40 12.67
C ALA A 60 17.74 -6.32 11.31
N PHE A 61 19.06 -6.30 11.37
CA PHE A 61 19.92 -6.66 10.24
C PHE A 61 20.14 -8.19 10.28
N ILE A 62 19.92 -8.87 9.15
CA ILE A 62 20.08 -10.33 9.02
C ILE A 62 21.51 -10.60 8.51
N GLU A 63 22.35 -11.07 9.38
CA GLU A 63 23.78 -11.31 9.04
C GLU A 63 23.99 -12.64 8.32
N THR A 64 23.25 -13.68 8.74
CA THR A 64 23.41 -15.03 8.21
C THR A 64 22.09 -15.70 7.89
N VAL A 65 22.08 -16.64 6.95
CA VAL A 65 20.90 -17.45 6.62
C VAL A 65 20.41 -18.27 7.83
N ALA A 66 21.32 -18.64 8.74
CA ALA A 66 20.97 -19.39 9.95
C ALA A 66 19.93 -18.63 10.82
N GLU A 67 19.95 -17.31 10.80
CA GLU A 67 18.98 -16.48 11.56
C GLU A 67 17.53 -16.60 11.06
N ILE A 68 17.33 -17.04 9.84
CA ILE A 68 15.99 -17.20 9.21
C ILE A 68 15.76 -18.64 8.74
N ASN A 69 16.67 -19.58 9.06
CA ASN A 69 16.63 -20.94 8.51
C ASN A 69 15.33 -21.67 8.88
N ARG A 70 14.87 -21.57 10.11
CA ARG A 70 13.60 -22.18 10.55
C ARG A 70 12.44 -21.69 9.73
N LEU A 71 12.34 -20.36 9.55
CA LEU A 71 11.29 -19.71 8.77
C LEU A 71 11.33 -20.16 7.30
N LEU A 72 12.54 -20.27 6.70
CA LEU A 72 12.72 -20.76 5.33
C LEU A 72 12.30 -22.23 5.19
N THR A 73 12.74 -23.09 6.10
CA THR A 73 12.43 -24.53 6.08
C THR A 73 10.91 -24.76 6.16
N GLU A 74 10.25 -24.12 7.11
CA GLU A 74 8.78 -24.25 7.26
C GLU A 74 8.03 -23.67 6.05
N SER A 75 8.52 -22.60 5.42
CA SER A 75 7.89 -22.03 4.21
C SER A 75 8.01 -22.98 3.01
N ILE A 76 9.12 -23.71 2.89
CA ILE A 76 9.33 -24.71 1.85
C ILE A 76 8.42 -25.92 2.06
N GLU A 77 8.42 -26.46 3.28
CA GLU A 77 7.61 -27.63 3.64
C GLU A 77 6.11 -27.40 3.44
N GLN A 78 5.65 -26.19 3.74
CA GLN A 78 4.23 -25.80 3.61
C GLN A 78 3.90 -25.17 2.26
N HIS A 79 4.87 -25.08 1.33
CA HIS A 79 4.69 -24.44 0.02
C HIS A 79 4.15 -23.02 0.07
N LYS A 80 4.62 -22.21 1.05
CA LYS A 80 4.16 -20.83 1.26
C LYS A 80 5.10 -19.83 0.59
N GLU A 81 4.52 -18.84 -0.08
CA GLU A 81 5.27 -17.66 -0.49
C GLU A 81 5.53 -16.74 0.72
N LEU A 82 6.75 -16.27 0.86
CA LEU A 82 7.20 -15.49 2.01
C LEU A 82 7.85 -14.18 1.58
N VAL A 83 7.46 -13.10 2.23
CA VAL A 83 8.13 -11.81 2.12
C VAL A 83 8.73 -11.45 3.47
N ILE A 84 10.06 -11.33 3.53
CA ILE A 84 10.80 -10.93 4.72
C ILE A 84 11.09 -9.44 4.62
N VAL A 85 10.58 -8.66 5.57
CA VAL A 85 10.84 -7.22 5.69
C VAL A 85 11.79 -7.00 6.86
N CYS A 86 12.94 -6.37 6.61
CA CYS A 86 13.97 -6.17 7.62
C CYS A 86 14.70 -4.84 7.45
N ARG A 87 15.61 -4.51 8.37
CA ARG A 87 16.45 -3.29 8.27
C ARG A 87 17.57 -3.42 7.24
N GLY A 88 17.98 -4.64 6.97
CA GLY A 88 18.99 -4.96 5.98
C GLY A 88 19.41 -6.41 6.08
N ALA A 89 20.18 -6.88 5.09
CA ALA A 89 20.75 -8.21 5.11
C ALA A 89 22.16 -8.21 4.50
N SER A 90 22.97 -9.20 4.89
CA SER A 90 24.30 -9.36 4.31
C SER A 90 24.20 -9.76 2.82
N PRO A 91 25.22 -9.45 2.01
CA PRO A 91 25.27 -9.88 0.62
C PRO A 91 25.11 -11.39 0.45
N ASP A 92 25.63 -12.19 1.38
CA ASP A 92 25.54 -13.65 1.35
C ASP A 92 24.10 -14.14 1.54
N VAL A 93 23.35 -13.51 2.45
CA VAL A 93 21.92 -13.80 2.65
C VAL A 93 21.16 -13.47 1.37
N ILE A 94 21.34 -12.25 0.83
CA ILE A 94 20.66 -11.80 -0.37
C ILE A 94 20.95 -12.74 -1.55
N ASN A 95 22.22 -13.08 -1.78
CA ASN A 95 22.62 -13.97 -2.86
C ASN A 95 22.05 -15.38 -2.69
N THR A 96 22.08 -15.92 -1.47
CA THR A 96 21.52 -17.24 -1.17
C THR A 96 20.02 -17.30 -1.46
N LEU A 97 19.26 -16.30 -1.01
CA LEU A 97 17.82 -16.21 -1.27
C LEU A 97 17.54 -16.09 -2.78
N ASN A 98 18.25 -15.22 -3.48
CA ASN A 98 18.06 -15.01 -4.91
C ASN A 98 18.39 -16.25 -5.75
N ILE A 99 19.52 -16.93 -5.48
CA ILE A 99 19.91 -18.14 -6.20
C ILE A 99 18.87 -19.24 -6.02
N ASN A 100 18.42 -19.48 -4.79
CA ASN A 100 17.43 -20.52 -4.52
C ASN A 100 16.05 -20.19 -5.13
N ARG A 101 15.64 -18.92 -5.11
CA ARG A 101 14.42 -18.45 -5.77
C ARG A 101 14.50 -18.66 -7.29
N LEU A 102 15.61 -18.31 -7.93
CA LEU A 102 15.83 -18.51 -9.37
C LEU A 102 15.84 -20.00 -9.76
N ARG A 103 16.32 -20.87 -8.87
CA ARG A 103 16.27 -22.33 -9.05
C ARG A 103 14.87 -22.92 -8.80
N GLY A 104 13.93 -22.12 -8.34
CA GLY A 104 12.57 -22.58 -8.01
C GLY A 104 12.48 -23.40 -6.72
N ALA A 105 13.53 -23.39 -5.88
CA ALA A 105 13.54 -24.13 -4.63
C ALA A 105 12.54 -23.59 -3.61
N PHE A 106 12.33 -22.26 -3.63
CA PHE A 106 11.33 -21.59 -2.79
C PHE A 106 10.93 -20.23 -3.39
N ARG A 107 9.84 -19.64 -2.87
CA ARG A 107 9.36 -18.31 -3.24
C ARG A 107 9.48 -17.36 -2.05
N VAL A 108 10.72 -16.91 -1.80
CA VAL A 108 11.03 -16.00 -0.70
C VAL A 108 11.60 -14.71 -1.29
N TYR A 109 11.06 -13.57 -0.85
CA TYR A 109 11.50 -12.25 -1.23
C TYR A 109 11.97 -11.48 0.00
N LEU A 110 13.06 -10.75 -0.14
CA LEU A 110 13.60 -9.91 0.92
C LEU A 110 13.39 -8.45 0.55
N VAL A 111 12.91 -7.66 1.51
CA VAL A 111 12.69 -6.23 1.37
C VAL A 111 13.39 -5.50 2.50
N GLU A 112 14.32 -4.61 2.15
CA GLU A 112 15.05 -3.81 3.13
C GLU A 112 14.40 -2.43 3.30
N ILE A 113 14.12 -2.08 4.54
CA ILE A 113 13.69 -0.74 4.96
C ILE A 113 14.81 -0.13 5.79
N PRO A 114 15.60 0.79 5.21
CA PRO A 114 16.72 1.40 5.91
C PRO A 114 16.25 2.12 7.18
N MET A 115 17.16 2.24 8.14
CA MET A 115 16.89 2.95 9.39
C MET A 115 17.31 4.40 9.25
N ASP A 116 16.38 5.27 8.87
CA ASP A 116 16.54 6.71 8.82
C ASP A 116 15.34 7.42 9.48
N LEU A 117 15.41 8.75 9.63
CA LEU A 117 14.35 9.52 10.30
C LEU A 117 12.98 9.37 9.62
N LYS A 118 12.92 9.14 8.31
CA LYS A 118 11.66 9.01 7.57
C LYS A 118 11.09 7.61 7.66
N THR A 119 11.93 6.60 7.80
CA THR A 119 11.55 5.18 7.75
C THR A 119 11.60 4.48 9.12
N ILE A 120 12.02 5.19 10.19
CA ILE A 120 12.14 4.60 11.53
C ILE A 120 10.85 3.92 12.02
N ASN A 121 9.70 4.51 11.69
CA ASN A 121 8.39 3.98 12.07
C ASN A 121 7.78 3.04 11.03
N SER A 122 8.43 2.84 9.87
CA SER A 122 7.83 2.10 8.75
C SER A 122 7.56 0.63 9.09
N LEU A 123 8.43 -0.03 9.86
CA LEU A 123 8.17 -1.42 10.28
C LEU A 123 6.94 -1.55 11.17
N THR A 124 6.74 -0.60 12.07
CA THR A 124 5.52 -0.54 12.91
C THR A 124 4.28 -0.29 12.06
N ASP A 125 4.36 0.62 11.10
CA ASP A 125 3.24 0.90 10.20
C ASP A 125 2.94 -0.30 9.28
N ILE A 126 3.96 -1.00 8.80
CA ILE A 126 3.83 -2.24 8.04
C ILE A 126 3.18 -3.34 8.89
N ALA A 127 3.60 -3.49 10.14
CA ALA A 127 3.03 -4.45 11.07
C ALA A 127 1.53 -4.20 11.30
N ILE A 128 1.14 -2.94 11.48
CA ILE A 128 -0.28 -2.56 11.60
C ILE A 128 -1.04 -2.88 10.31
N VAL A 129 -0.49 -2.56 9.14
CA VAL A 129 -1.14 -2.82 7.84
C VAL A 129 -1.32 -4.31 7.58
N SER A 130 -0.31 -5.12 7.90
CA SER A 130 -0.34 -6.57 7.69
C SER A 130 -1.05 -7.34 8.80
N GLU A 131 -1.32 -6.71 9.95
CA GLU A 131 -1.80 -7.37 11.19
C GLU A 131 -0.77 -8.36 11.75
N SER A 132 0.50 -8.02 11.63
CA SER A 132 1.64 -8.85 12.05
C SER A 132 2.39 -8.18 13.20
N ASP A 133 3.16 -8.97 13.92
CA ASP A 133 4.10 -8.47 14.92
C ASP A 133 5.46 -8.14 14.31
N VAL A 134 6.21 -7.26 14.98
CA VAL A 134 7.61 -6.96 14.66
C VAL A 134 8.49 -7.77 15.59
N VAL A 135 9.32 -8.64 15.01
CA VAL A 135 10.41 -9.33 15.74
C VAL A 135 11.54 -8.33 15.97
N ASP A 136 11.76 -7.94 17.21
CA ASP A 136 12.68 -6.87 17.59
C ASP A 136 13.81 -7.39 18.47
N LYS A 137 15.04 -7.43 17.93
CA LYS A 137 16.23 -7.85 18.66
C LYS A 137 16.47 -7.02 19.94
N ASN A 138 16.09 -5.74 19.94
CA ASN A 138 16.26 -4.87 21.11
C ASN A 138 15.30 -5.23 22.26
N LYS A 139 14.20 -5.94 21.93
CA LYS A 139 13.25 -6.48 22.93
C LYS A 139 13.59 -7.90 23.36
N GLY A 140 14.70 -8.46 22.85
CA GLY A 140 15.13 -9.83 23.16
C GLY A 140 14.57 -10.89 22.23
N ASP A 141 13.89 -10.51 21.17
CA ASP A 141 13.43 -11.45 20.14
C ASP A 141 14.59 -11.88 19.25
N LEU A 142 14.68 -13.17 18.99
CA LEU A 142 15.66 -13.73 18.05
C LEU A 142 14.95 -14.21 16.80
N PRO A 143 15.26 -13.68 15.61
CA PRO A 143 14.69 -14.18 14.35
C PRO A 143 14.85 -15.68 14.15
N SER A 144 15.98 -16.26 14.62
CA SER A 144 16.29 -17.69 14.51
C SER A 144 15.31 -18.62 15.25
N THR A 145 14.59 -18.10 16.25
CA THR A 145 13.60 -18.89 17.00
C THR A 145 12.21 -18.81 16.38
N LYS A 146 11.99 -17.91 15.41
CA LYS A 146 10.69 -17.65 14.81
C LYS A 146 10.46 -18.49 13.57
N GLY A 147 9.27 -19.07 13.43
CA GLY A 147 8.83 -19.83 12.27
C GLY A 147 7.63 -19.17 11.60
N LEU A 148 6.92 -19.92 10.75
CA LEU A 148 5.73 -19.42 10.03
C LEU A 148 4.59 -18.99 10.95
N GLU A 149 4.52 -19.51 12.17
CA GLU A 149 3.55 -19.10 13.20
C GLU A 149 3.67 -17.63 13.61
N HIS A 150 4.82 -16.99 13.31
CA HIS A 150 5.07 -15.57 13.54
C HIS A 150 4.88 -14.73 12.27
N THR A 151 4.26 -15.29 11.24
CA THR A 151 3.93 -14.61 10.00
C THR A 151 2.41 -14.46 9.86
N VAL A 152 1.99 -13.49 9.06
CA VAL A 152 0.57 -13.30 8.73
C VAL A 152 0.40 -13.37 7.23
N GLN A 153 -0.67 -14.03 6.79
CA GLN A 153 -1.03 -14.06 5.38
C GLN A 153 -1.77 -12.79 5.01
N VAL A 154 -1.29 -12.10 3.97
CA VAL A 154 -1.92 -10.91 3.39
C VAL A 154 -2.45 -11.21 1.98
N ASP A 155 -3.43 -10.42 1.53
CA ASP A 155 -4.08 -10.65 0.23
C ASP A 155 -3.10 -10.53 -0.94
N LYS A 156 -2.22 -9.51 -0.89
CA LYS A 156 -1.23 -9.27 -1.93
C LYS A 156 -0.11 -8.36 -1.45
N ILE A 157 1.10 -8.63 -1.93
CA ILE A 157 2.24 -7.72 -1.83
C ILE A 157 2.75 -7.42 -3.24
N ARG A 158 3.02 -6.16 -3.52
CA ARG A 158 3.71 -5.71 -4.74
C ARG A 158 4.92 -4.89 -4.34
N PHE A 159 6.05 -5.24 -4.92
CA PHE A 159 7.26 -4.43 -4.84
C PHE A 159 7.59 -3.88 -6.23
N HIS A 160 7.65 -2.57 -6.35
CA HIS A 160 7.92 -1.90 -7.63
C HIS A 160 8.67 -0.59 -7.41
N ASN A 161 9.80 -0.43 -8.09
CA ASN A 161 10.63 0.78 -8.06
C ASN A 161 10.95 1.31 -6.65
N GLY A 162 11.32 0.42 -5.73
CA GLY A 162 11.68 0.78 -4.35
C GLY A 162 10.47 1.14 -3.48
N LYS A 163 9.27 0.70 -3.86
CA LYS A 163 8.06 0.81 -3.05
C LYS A 163 7.46 -0.55 -2.77
N LEU A 164 7.26 -0.84 -1.50
CA LEU A 164 6.53 -2.01 -1.01
C LEU A 164 5.06 -1.63 -0.81
N SER A 165 4.16 -2.21 -1.60
CA SER A 165 2.71 -2.02 -1.46
C SER A 165 2.09 -3.28 -0.88
N ILE A 166 1.39 -3.15 0.24
CA ILE A 166 0.74 -4.25 0.96
C ILE A 166 -0.77 -4.05 0.88
N PHE A 167 -1.47 -5.07 0.41
CA PHE A 167 -2.93 -5.11 0.29
C PHE A 167 -3.47 -6.14 1.28
N ASN A 168 -4.19 -5.65 2.28
CA ASN A 168 -4.84 -6.46 3.29
C ASN A 168 -6.22 -5.89 3.61
N LYS A 169 -7.24 -6.38 2.89
CA LYS A 169 -8.60 -5.88 3.02
C LYS A 169 -9.19 -6.13 4.41
N LYS A 170 -8.82 -7.26 5.03
CA LYS A 170 -9.33 -7.65 6.36
C LYS A 170 -8.97 -6.61 7.42
N ASN A 171 -7.79 -5.97 7.28
CA ASN A 171 -7.28 -5.03 8.26
C ASN A 171 -7.54 -3.55 7.95
N ALA A 172 -8.35 -3.24 6.95
CA ALA A 172 -8.64 -1.87 6.52
C ALA A 172 -9.15 -0.97 7.66
N LYS A 173 -9.92 -1.52 8.60
CA LYS A 173 -10.45 -0.79 9.77
C LYS A 173 -9.34 -0.34 10.73
N ASN A 174 -8.40 -1.23 11.04
CA ASN A 174 -7.27 -0.90 11.94
C ASN A 174 -6.32 0.10 11.30
N VAL A 175 -6.08 -0.03 9.99
CA VAL A 175 -5.29 0.96 9.22
C VAL A 175 -5.95 2.33 9.25
N PHE A 176 -7.27 2.40 9.07
CA PHE A 176 -8.01 3.65 9.16
C PHE A 176 -7.91 4.28 10.56
N LEU A 177 -8.09 3.48 11.62
CA LEU A 177 -7.96 3.95 13.00
C LEU A 177 -6.55 4.47 13.29
N HIS A 178 -5.53 3.73 12.87
CA HIS A 178 -4.14 4.16 13.03
C HIS A 178 -3.86 5.47 12.31
N LYS A 179 -4.34 5.61 11.07
CA LYS A 179 -4.23 6.84 10.29
C LYS A 179 -4.91 8.02 10.99
N THR A 180 -6.11 7.82 11.56
CA THR A 180 -6.82 8.84 12.33
C THR A 180 -6.01 9.29 13.54
N ASN A 181 -5.43 8.35 14.29
CA ASN A 181 -4.56 8.66 15.42
C ASN A 181 -3.30 9.47 15.02
N LEU A 182 -2.73 9.20 13.85
CA LEU A 182 -1.61 9.98 13.32
C LEU A 182 -2.05 11.41 12.93
N ILE A 183 -3.22 11.56 12.34
CA ILE A 183 -3.80 12.89 12.02
C ILE A 183 -4.04 13.69 13.29
N GLU A 184 -4.58 13.08 14.35
CA GLU A 184 -4.76 13.75 15.64
C GLU A 184 -3.44 14.18 16.27
N LYS A 185 -2.39 13.34 16.18
CA LYS A 185 -1.05 13.69 16.61
C LYS A 185 -0.48 14.86 15.79
N LEU A 186 -0.67 14.86 14.47
CA LEU A 186 -0.23 15.94 13.61
C LEU A 186 -0.89 17.27 14.00
N ASN A 187 -2.20 17.26 14.26
CA ASN A 187 -2.95 18.46 14.67
C ASN A 187 -2.53 19.00 16.06
N LYS A 188 -1.97 18.16 16.92
CA LYS A 188 -1.48 18.54 18.26
C LYS A 188 0.01 18.86 18.29
N SER A 189 0.77 18.47 17.25
CA SER A 189 2.21 18.71 17.19
C SER A 189 2.51 20.15 16.79
N ALA A 190 3.48 20.77 17.46
CA ALA A 190 4.16 21.95 16.94
C ALA A 190 4.90 21.57 15.64
N GLU A 191 5.37 22.55 14.84
CA GLU A 191 5.96 22.37 13.51
C GLU A 191 7.03 21.27 13.39
N PHE A 192 7.72 20.95 14.50
CA PHE A 192 8.78 19.95 14.48
C PHE A 192 8.23 18.52 14.37
N GLY A 193 8.62 17.82 13.30
CA GLY A 193 8.19 16.42 13.04
C GLY A 193 6.89 16.28 12.25
N SER A 194 6.23 17.38 11.88
CA SER A 194 5.01 17.39 11.07
C SER A 194 5.22 16.70 9.71
N ASP A 195 6.39 16.87 9.09
CA ASP A 195 6.72 16.25 7.80
C ASP A 195 6.75 14.72 7.87
N ILE A 196 7.34 14.18 8.95
CA ILE A 196 7.40 12.72 9.17
C ILE A 196 5.98 12.15 9.36
N LEU A 197 5.15 12.80 10.18
CA LEU A 197 3.77 12.38 10.37
C LEU A 197 2.96 12.48 9.08
N THR A 198 3.15 13.54 8.33
CA THR A 198 2.48 13.74 7.02
C THR A 198 2.87 12.64 6.03
N ASP A 199 4.14 12.27 5.95
CA ASP A 199 4.60 11.21 5.06
C ASP A 199 4.05 9.84 5.48
N ARG A 200 3.98 9.54 6.77
CA ARG A 200 3.34 8.32 7.30
C ARG A 200 1.85 8.27 6.95
N ILE A 201 1.12 9.36 7.13
CA ILE A 201 -0.31 9.46 6.80
C ILE A 201 -0.53 9.21 5.29
N LYS A 202 0.33 9.74 4.42
CA LYS A 202 0.26 9.51 2.97
C LYS A 202 0.53 8.06 2.57
N GLN A 203 1.35 7.35 3.31
CA GLN A 203 1.69 5.94 3.06
C GLN A 203 0.57 4.98 3.41
N LEU A 204 -0.35 5.38 4.31
CA LEU A 204 -1.44 4.54 4.80
C LEU A 204 -2.71 4.70 3.94
N GLY A 205 -3.30 3.57 3.50
CA GLY A 205 -4.43 3.48 2.58
C GLY A 205 -5.70 4.23 2.93
N PRO A 206 -6.73 4.27 2.06
CA PRO A 206 -6.92 3.47 0.85
C PRO A 206 -5.91 3.81 -0.24
N TYR A 207 -5.46 2.79 -0.97
CA TYR A 207 -4.32 2.92 -1.87
C TYR A 207 -4.71 3.42 -3.26
N SER A 208 -5.62 2.73 -3.92
CA SER A 208 -6.08 3.10 -5.27
C SER A 208 -7.50 2.65 -5.56
N CYS A 209 -8.15 3.36 -6.46
CA CYS A 209 -9.36 2.92 -7.13
C CYS A 209 -8.97 2.33 -8.50
N LEU A 210 -9.27 1.06 -8.71
CA LEU A 210 -9.06 0.37 -9.96
C LEU A 210 -10.34 0.45 -10.79
N ILE A 211 -10.25 1.06 -11.98
CA ILE A 211 -11.36 1.27 -12.89
C ILE A 211 -11.17 0.38 -14.11
N TRP A 212 -12.10 -0.53 -14.32
CA TRP A 212 -12.12 -1.41 -15.48
C TRP A 212 -13.01 -0.81 -16.55
N LEU A 213 -12.45 -0.58 -17.73
CA LEU A 213 -13.14 0.01 -18.86
C LEU A 213 -13.30 -0.99 -19.99
N PRO A 214 -14.44 -0.97 -20.72
CA PRO A 214 -14.59 -1.72 -21.97
C PRO A 214 -13.65 -1.17 -23.06
N ASP A 215 -13.15 -2.04 -23.92
CA ASP A 215 -12.28 -1.65 -25.06
C ASP A 215 -13.00 -0.78 -26.11
N THR A 216 -14.33 -0.67 -26.01
CA THR A 216 -15.18 0.08 -26.97
C THR A 216 -15.21 1.58 -26.71
N LEU A 217 -14.57 2.08 -25.62
CA LEU A 217 -14.51 3.51 -25.33
C LEU A 217 -13.55 4.23 -26.29
N SER A 218 -14.00 5.36 -26.84
CA SER A 218 -13.17 6.21 -27.70
C SER A 218 -12.00 6.83 -26.91
N GLU A 219 -10.93 7.15 -27.62
CA GLU A 219 -9.76 7.78 -27.00
C GLU A 219 -10.09 9.12 -26.35
N SER A 220 -10.99 9.91 -26.95
CA SER A 220 -11.45 11.17 -26.36
C SER A 220 -12.12 11.01 -25.00
N HIS A 221 -12.96 9.97 -24.82
CA HIS A 221 -13.59 9.70 -23.54
C HIS A 221 -12.58 9.19 -22.49
N LEU A 222 -11.54 8.48 -22.93
CA LEU A 222 -10.46 8.05 -22.04
C LEU A 222 -9.63 9.23 -21.54
N GLU A 223 -9.34 10.19 -22.40
CA GLU A 223 -8.60 11.40 -22.04
C GLU A 223 -9.40 12.29 -21.09
N GLU A 224 -10.70 12.50 -21.35
CA GLU A 224 -11.60 13.22 -20.42
C GLU A 224 -11.63 12.53 -19.04
N LEU A 225 -11.74 11.20 -19.00
CA LEU A 225 -11.77 10.44 -17.75
C LEU A 225 -10.43 10.56 -17.00
N ASP A 226 -9.30 10.42 -17.70
CA ASP A 226 -7.97 10.53 -17.08
C ASP A 226 -7.74 11.92 -16.49
N ASN A 227 -8.13 12.97 -17.19
CA ASN A 227 -8.03 14.35 -16.70
C ASN A 227 -8.90 14.55 -15.45
N ALA A 228 -10.12 14.06 -15.44
CA ALA A 228 -11.01 14.15 -14.30
C ALA A 228 -10.51 13.34 -13.09
N LEU A 229 -9.93 12.16 -13.31
CA LEU A 229 -9.34 11.35 -12.25
C LEU A 229 -8.06 11.97 -11.67
N ARG A 230 -7.25 12.63 -12.49
CA ARG A 230 -6.09 13.42 -12.00
C ARG A 230 -6.54 14.58 -11.12
N TRP A 231 -7.62 15.25 -11.51
CA TRP A 231 -8.21 16.32 -10.69
C TRP A 231 -8.72 15.77 -9.35
N LEU A 232 -9.48 14.67 -9.33
CA LEU A 232 -9.91 14.01 -8.10
C LEU A 232 -8.74 13.57 -7.21
N SER A 233 -7.68 13.02 -7.81
CA SER A 233 -6.45 12.67 -7.10
C SER A 233 -5.80 13.89 -6.44
N SER A 234 -5.80 15.03 -7.12
CA SER A 234 -5.29 16.29 -6.58
C SER A 234 -6.15 16.78 -5.43
N CYS A 235 -7.49 16.76 -5.55
CA CYS A 235 -8.41 17.09 -4.48
C CYS A 235 -8.18 16.21 -3.23
N ALA A 236 -7.97 14.90 -3.43
CA ALA A 236 -7.69 13.97 -2.33
C ALA A 236 -6.34 14.27 -1.63
N LYS A 237 -5.34 14.71 -2.40
CA LYS A 237 -4.00 15.04 -1.86
C LYS A 237 -3.98 16.35 -1.09
N PHE A 238 -4.62 17.38 -1.64
CA PHE A 238 -4.58 18.72 -1.06
C PHE A 238 -5.66 18.94 0.00
N GLY A 239 -6.73 18.14 0.00
CA GLY A 239 -7.83 18.26 0.94
C GLY A 239 -8.83 19.37 0.60
N PHE A 240 -8.64 20.08 -0.52
CA PHE A 240 -9.54 21.15 -1.00
C PHE A 240 -9.52 21.23 -2.54
N PHE A 241 -10.50 21.93 -3.10
CA PHE A 241 -10.57 22.30 -4.51
C PHE A 241 -11.17 23.70 -4.69
N GLU A 242 -10.85 24.34 -5.80
CA GLU A 242 -11.43 25.64 -6.19
C GLU A 242 -12.52 25.43 -7.24
N PHE A 243 -13.65 26.11 -7.05
CA PHE A 243 -14.74 26.14 -8.01
C PHE A 243 -15.39 27.51 -8.03
N ASN A 244 -15.52 28.12 -9.20
CA ASN A 244 -16.08 29.47 -9.41
C ASN A 244 -15.47 30.53 -8.47
N GLY A 245 -14.14 30.50 -8.29
CA GLY A 245 -13.42 31.45 -7.43
C GLY A 245 -13.61 31.21 -5.92
N LYS A 246 -14.24 30.11 -5.51
CA LYS A 246 -14.41 29.73 -4.10
C LYS A 246 -13.67 28.43 -3.80
N ILE A 247 -13.09 28.36 -2.61
CA ILE A 247 -12.39 27.17 -2.11
C ILE A 247 -13.36 26.32 -1.29
N TYR A 248 -13.42 25.03 -1.61
CA TYR A 248 -14.26 24.03 -0.96
C TYR A 248 -13.40 22.91 -0.39
N PRO A 249 -13.70 22.36 0.80
CA PRO A 249 -13.02 21.19 1.33
C PRO A 249 -13.36 19.96 0.51
N ALA A 250 -12.36 19.13 0.19
CA ALA A 250 -12.51 17.98 -0.70
C ALA A 250 -13.47 16.90 -0.17
N ASN A 251 -13.69 16.84 1.16
CA ASN A 251 -14.65 15.92 1.77
C ASN A 251 -16.11 16.16 1.32
N ILE A 252 -16.45 17.36 0.86
CA ILE A 252 -17.77 17.66 0.27
C ILE A 252 -18.06 16.74 -0.92
N LEU A 253 -17.05 16.44 -1.74
CA LEU A 253 -17.16 15.51 -2.87
C LEU A 253 -17.58 14.09 -2.44
N GLN A 254 -17.34 13.72 -1.20
CA GLN A 254 -17.63 12.41 -0.65
C GLN A 254 -19.06 12.29 -0.09
N TYR A 255 -19.62 13.37 0.44
CA TYR A 255 -20.86 13.35 1.21
C TYR A 255 -22.08 13.90 0.47
N HIS A 256 -21.90 14.65 -0.60
CA HIS A 256 -22.99 15.36 -1.27
C HIS A 256 -23.10 15.04 -2.76
N LYS A 257 -23.64 13.84 -3.08
CA LYS A 257 -23.98 13.48 -4.48
C LYS A 257 -24.86 14.52 -5.17
N ASP A 258 -25.78 15.13 -4.43
CA ASP A 258 -26.71 16.14 -4.97
C ASP A 258 -26.02 17.49 -5.13
N TYR A 259 -25.03 17.79 -4.29
CA TYR A 259 -24.24 19.01 -4.40
C TYR A 259 -23.29 18.96 -5.63
N LEU A 260 -22.76 17.81 -5.96
CA LEU A 260 -21.96 17.62 -7.17
C LEU A 260 -22.78 17.81 -8.45
N LYS A 261 -24.07 17.43 -8.45
CA LYS A 261 -24.98 17.68 -9.55
C LYS A 261 -25.32 19.17 -9.69
N THR A 262 -25.49 19.90 -8.56
CA THR A 262 -25.76 21.35 -8.54
C THR A 262 -24.56 22.19 -8.96
N LEU A 263 -23.34 21.67 -8.81
CA LEU A 263 -22.12 22.36 -9.23
C LEU A 263 -21.79 22.17 -10.71
N GLU A 264 -22.58 21.38 -11.46
CA GLU A 264 -22.31 20.99 -12.85
C GLU A 264 -20.88 20.42 -13.07
N LEU A 265 -20.23 20.02 -11.96
CA LEU A 265 -18.87 19.44 -11.98
C LEU A 265 -18.87 18.00 -12.46
N ILE A 266 -20.06 17.43 -12.52
CA ILE A 266 -20.27 16.04 -12.90
C ILE A 266 -21.56 15.91 -13.71
#